data_4090e3f81f5d3db2714191602751d8ab
#
_entry.id   4090e3f81f5d3db2714191602751d8ab
#
_cell.length_a   1.000
_cell.length_b   1.000
_cell.length_c   1.000
_cell.angle_alpha   90.00
_cell.angle_beta   90.00
_cell.angle_gamma   90.00
#
_symmetry.space_group_name_H-M   'P 1'
#
loop_
_entity.id
_entity.type
_entity.pdbx_description
1 polymer ?
#
loop_
_entity_poly.entity_id
_entity_poly.type
_entity_poly.pdbx_seq_one_letter_code
_entity_poly.pdbx_strand_id
1 'polypeptide(L)'
;MSPLEAGVIPARCPKGAPKRVVITGAASGIGAAAAVELRARGATVVGLDLNPGEDVIRCDVRDQASVDAAMAEAVSRLGGLDVLVNNAGIGIPQAAGERPDADALAVIDVNLLGPWRVTAAAMPALRASRGRVVNVASGLVHLPMPMATAYCMSKRGLVAYSDGLRVESAGAIGVTTVYPGYIRTPIHEAAAAKGLSLEGRVPAERLEDAARTLARAALGRPARDLATTRWASVAYRLLRLVPARLVDRAVGLRARSIAPDAA
;
A
#
# COMPACT_ATOMS: atom_id res chain seq x y z
N MET A 1 23.39 -12.00 -15.30
CA MET A 1 22.19 -12.64 -15.91
C MET A 1 21.25 -12.99 -14.78
N SER A 2 20.06 -12.39 -14.76
CA SER A 2 19.04 -12.63 -13.72
C SER A 2 18.40 -14.02 -13.93
N PRO A 3 18.04 -14.77 -12.84
CA PRO A 3 17.41 -16.08 -12.93
C PRO A 3 16.06 -16.13 -13.68
N LEU A 4 15.52 -14.98 -14.07
CA LEU A 4 14.25 -14.86 -14.79
C LEU A 4 14.36 -15.02 -16.33
N GLU A 5 15.57 -15.21 -16.87
CA GLU A 5 15.76 -15.32 -18.35
C GLU A 5 15.48 -16.70 -18.95
N ALA A 6 15.17 -17.72 -18.14
CA ALA A 6 14.98 -19.09 -18.63
C ALA A 6 13.53 -19.59 -18.61
N GLY A 7 12.55 -18.79 -18.22
CA GLY A 7 11.15 -19.19 -18.18
C GLY A 7 10.30 -18.41 -19.18
N VAL A 8 9.61 -19.09 -20.09
CA VAL A 8 8.59 -18.48 -20.94
C VAL A 8 7.53 -17.85 -20.02
N ILE A 9 7.61 -16.52 -19.82
CA ILE A 9 6.56 -15.78 -19.09
C ILE A 9 5.30 -15.87 -19.96
N PRO A 10 4.22 -16.53 -19.48
CA PRO A 10 3.02 -16.69 -20.29
C PRO A 10 2.42 -15.32 -20.62
N ALA A 11 2.02 -15.19 -21.88
CA ALA A 11 1.39 -14.01 -22.44
C ALA A 11 0.12 -13.58 -21.68
N ARG A 12 -0.41 -12.41 -22.06
CA ARG A 12 -1.63 -11.77 -21.57
C ARG A 12 -2.73 -12.78 -21.21
N CYS A 13 -3.30 -12.65 -20.02
CA CYS A 13 -4.44 -13.45 -19.55
C CYS A 13 -5.57 -13.45 -20.61
N PRO A 14 -6.07 -14.60 -21.04
CA PRO A 14 -7.19 -14.68 -21.99
C PRO A 14 -8.39 -13.87 -21.47
N LYS A 15 -9.18 -13.29 -22.39
CA LYS A 15 -10.43 -12.62 -22.01
C LYS A 15 -11.34 -13.61 -21.28
N GLY A 16 -11.77 -13.24 -20.06
CA GLY A 16 -12.65 -14.09 -19.25
C GLY A 16 -11.92 -15.00 -18.26
N ALA A 17 -10.60 -15.18 -18.36
CA ALA A 17 -9.85 -15.95 -17.36
C ALA A 17 -9.68 -15.16 -16.04
N PRO A 18 -9.57 -15.87 -14.88
CA PRO A 18 -9.30 -15.25 -13.58
C PRO A 18 -8.06 -14.37 -13.61
N LYS A 19 -8.14 -13.17 -12.99
CA LYS A 19 -6.97 -12.30 -12.84
C LYS A 19 -6.00 -12.88 -11.81
N ARG A 20 -4.71 -12.88 -12.15
CA ARG A 20 -3.61 -13.36 -11.34
C ARG A 20 -3.08 -12.21 -10.51
N VAL A 21 -3.24 -12.29 -9.20
CA VAL A 21 -2.97 -11.19 -8.27
C VAL A 21 -1.93 -11.59 -7.25
N VAL A 22 -0.92 -10.76 -7.06
CA VAL A 22 -0.03 -10.81 -5.89
C VAL A 22 -0.35 -9.63 -4.97
N ILE A 23 -0.45 -9.89 -3.67
CA ILE A 23 -0.69 -8.87 -2.66
C ILE A 23 0.32 -8.99 -1.52
N THR A 24 1.01 -7.90 -1.16
CA THR A 24 1.92 -7.86 -0.01
C THR A 24 1.19 -7.48 1.28
N GLY A 25 1.67 -7.95 2.43
CA GLY A 25 1.00 -7.76 3.72
C GLY A 25 -0.32 -8.52 3.80
N ALA A 26 -0.34 -9.74 3.28
CA ALA A 26 -1.55 -10.54 3.08
C ALA A 26 -2.01 -11.34 4.30
N ALA A 27 -1.19 -11.43 5.35
CA ALA A 27 -1.52 -12.23 6.53
C ALA A 27 -2.48 -11.52 7.51
N SER A 28 -2.65 -10.19 7.40
CA SER A 28 -3.50 -9.45 8.35
C SER A 28 -4.16 -8.21 7.74
N GLY A 29 -5.05 -7.58 8.49
CA GLY A 29 -5.62 -6.26 8.20
C GLY A 29 -6.23 -6.13 6.80
N ILE A 30 -5.92 -5.01 6.15
CA ILE A 30 -6.48 -4.69 4.82
C ILE A 30 -6.05 -5.70 3.76
N GLY A 31 -4.80 -6.20 3.84
CA GLY A 31 -4.26 -7.16 2.86
C GLY A 31 -5.00 -8.48 2.89
N ALA A 32 -5.21 -9.06 4.07
CA ALA A 32 -5.96 -10.30 4.24
C ALA A 32 -7.42 -10.14 3.77
N ALA A 33 -8.10 -9.07 4.18
CA ALA A 33 -9.47 -8.79 3.77
C ALA A 33 -9.58 -8.58 2.25
N ALA A 34 -8.60 -7.89 1.64
CA ALA A 34 -8.56 -7.69 0.19
C ALA A 34 -8.29 -9.00 -0.57
N ALA A 35 -7.45 -9.89 -0.04
CA ALA A 35 -7.21 -11.20 -0.65
C ALA A 35 -8.50 -12.04 -0.69
N VAL A 36 -9.29 -12.04 0.39
CA VAL A 36 -10.61 -12.69 0.45
C VAL A 36 -11.56 -12.08 -0.59
N GLU A 37 -11.69 -10.77 -0.62
CA GLU A 37 -12.57 -10.05 -1.54
C GLU A 37 -12.19 -10.27 -3.00
N LEU A 38 -10.88 -10.30 -3.33
CA LEU A 38 -10.38 -10.58 -4.67
C LEU A 38 -10.72 -12.00 -5.12
N ARG A 39 -10.54 -13.00 -4.23
CA ARG A 39 -10.94 -14.39 -4.52
C ARG A 39 -12.44 -14.53 -4.71
N ALA A 40 -13.24 -13.88 -3.87
CA ALA A 40 -14.71 -13.85 -4.01
C ALA A 40 -15.17 -13.26 -5.35
N ARG A 41 -14.35 -12.41 -5.97
CA ARG A 41 -14.58 -11.86 -7.33
C ARG A 41 -13.93 -12.67 -8.44
N GLY A 42 -13.48 -13.87 -8.16
CA GLY A 42 -12.94 -14.79 -9.15
C GLY A 42 -11.48 -14.56 -9.52
N ALA A 43 -10.70 -13.83 -8.75
CA ALA A 43 -9.25 -13.70 -8.96
C ALA A 43 -8.50 -14.87 -8.31
N THR A 44 -7.40 -15.29 -8.92
CA THR A 44 -6.42 -16.17 -8.27
C THR A 44 -5.41 -15.29 -7.53
N VAL A 45 -5.24 -15.50 -6.22
CA VAL A 45 -4.48 -14.61 -5.36
C VAL A 45 -3.40 -15.39 -4.61
N VAL A 46 -2.16 -14.92 -4.71
CA VAL A 46 -1.04 -15.31 -3.86
C VAL A 46 -0.66 -14.14 -2.97
N GLY A 47 -0.60 -14.38 -1.68
CA GLY A 47 -0.13 -13.41 -0.68
C GLY A 47 1.38 -13.44 -0.51
N LEU A 48 1.96 -12.30 -0.15
CA LEU A 48 3.34 -12.19 0.35
C LEU A 48 3.29 -11.54 1.74
N ASP A 49 3.94 -12.15 2.74
CA ASP A 49 3.97 -11.62 4.10
C ASP A 49 5.19 -12.17 4.86
N LEU A 50 5.57 -11.54 5.98
CA LEU A 50 6.55 -12.10 6.93
C LEU A 50 6.02 -13.39 7.57
N ASN A 51 4.69 -13.50 7.75
CA ASN A 51 4.00 -14.63 8.33
C ASN A 51 3.41 -15.50 7.20
N PRO A 52 4.03 -16.62 6.84
CA PRO A 52 3.56 -17.48 5.76
C PRO A 52 2.27 -18.24 6.15
N GLY A 53 1.53 -18.66 5.13
CA GLY A 53 0.31 -19.47 5.26
C GLY A 53 0.06 -20.27 4.00
N GLU A 54 -1.08 -20.93 3.89
CA GLU A 54 -1.40 -21.81 2.75
C GLU A 54 -1.26 -21.12 1.39
N ASP A 55 -1.83 -19.92 1.26
CA ASP A 55 -1.74 -19.08 0.05
C ASP A 55 -0.82 -17.86 0.25
N VAL A 56 0.05 -17.87 1.26
CA VAL A 56 0.94 -16.76 1.60
C VAL A 56 2.38 -17.25 1.63
N ILE A 57 3.18 -16.73 0.72
CA ILE A 57 4.62 -16.99 0.63
C ILE A 57 5.33 -16.05 1.61
N ARG A 58 6.31 -16.57 2.35
CA ARG A 58 7.15 -15.74 3.20
C ARG A 58 7.95 -14.74 2.37
N CYS A 59 7.84 -13.46 2.74
CA CYS A 59 8.55 -12.37 2.08
C CYS A 59 8.82 -11.22 3.04
N ASP A 60 10.08 -10.86 3.23
CA ASP A 60 10.47 -9.59 3.81
C ASP A 60 10.69 -8.56 2.69
N VAL A 61 9.81 -7.58 2.59
CA VAL A 61 9.89 -6.54 1.56
C VAL A 61 11.10 -5.60 1.71
N ARG A 62 11.83 -5.68 2.83
CA ARG A 62 13.08 -4.94 3.08
C ARG A 62 14.30 -5.63 2.47
N ASP A 63 14.21 -6.92 2.21
CA ASP A 63 15.29 -7.73 1.67
C ASP A 63 15.03 -8.06 0.19
N GLN A 64 15.93 -7.58 -0.69
CA GLN A 64 15.79 -7.79 -2.12
C GLN A 64 15.82 -9.28 -2.51
N ALA A 65 16.67 -10.09 -1.87
CA ALA A 65 16.77 -11.51 -2.18
C ALA A 65 15.48 -12.26 -1.79
N SER A 66 14.88 -11.90 -0.63
CA SER A 66 13.59 -12.42 -0.20
C SER A 66 12.47 -12.02 -1.18
N VAL A 67 12.48 -10.78 -1.65
CA VAL A 67 11.51 -10.28 -2.64
C VAL A 67 11.63 -11.03 -3.96
N ASP A 68 12.84 -11.17 -4.48
CA ASP A 68 13.08 -11.83 -5.77
C ASP A 68 12.64 -13.29 -5.74
N ALA A 69 12.99 -14.02 -4.69
CA ALA A 69 12.59 -15.42 -4.50
C ALA A 69 11.07 -15.57 -4.38
N ALA A 70 10.42 -14.74 -3.53
CA ALA A 70 8.99 -14.80 -3.31
C ALA A 70 8.19 -14.42 -4.56
N MET A 71 8.64 -13.40 -5.32
CA MET A 71 8.00 -13.00 -6.56
C MET A 71 8.15 -14.05 -7.66
N ALA A 72 9.32 -14.67 -7.81
CA ALA A 72 9.52 -15.76 -8.76
C ALA A 72 8.59 -16.94 -8.46
N GLU A 73 8.48 -17.33 -7.19
CA GLU A 73 7.57 -18.39 -6.74
C GLU A 73 6.10 -18.02 -7.00
N ALA A 74 5.68 -16.80 -6.64
CA ALA A 74 4.30 -16.34 -6.84
C ALA A 74 3.91 -16.32 -8.32
N VAL A 75 4.79 -15.79 -9.19
CA VAL A 75 4.58 -15.76 -10.65
C VAL A 75 4.50 -17.18 -11.23
N SER A 76 5.34 -18.10 -10.74
CA SER A 76 5.31 -19.52 -11.14
C SER A 76 4.00 -20.19 -10.74
N ARG A 77 3.56 -20.04 -9.46
CA ARG A 77 2.28 -20.60 -8.96
C ARG A 77 1.08 -20.08 -9.75
N LEU A 78 1.08 -18.79 -10.11
CA LEU A 78 0.00 -18.15 -10.84
C LEU A 78 0.04 -18.39 -12.36
N GLY A 79 1.16 -18.86 -12.91
CA GLY A 79 1.40 -18.91 -14.34
C GLY A 79 1.46 -17.54 -14.99
N GLY A 80 1.93 -16.51 -14.26
CA GLY A 80 2.08 -15.11 -14.67
C GLY A 80 1.48 -14.14 -13.67
N LEU A 81 1.43 -12.83 -14.01
CA LEU A 81 0.95 -11.78 -13.09
C LEU A 81 0.18 -10.71 -13.83
N ASP A 82 -1.05 -10.44 -13.43
CA ASP A 82 -1.88 -9.37 -13.99
C ASP A 82 -1.95 -8.13 -13.07
N VAL A 83 -1.89 -8.36 -11.75
CA VAL A 83 -2.02 -7.28 -10.76
C VAL A 83 -1.05 -7.50 -9.60
N LEU A 84 -0.29 -6.45 -9.28
CA LEU A 84 0.45 -6.35 -8.03
C LEU A 84 -0.25 -5.36 -7.11
N VAL A 85 -0.52 -5.75 -5.86
CA VAL A 85 -1.03 -4.88 -4.80
C VAL A 85 0.05 -4.72 -3.73
N ASN A 86 0.69 -3.56 -3.70
CA ASN A 86 1.63 -3.16 -2.65
C ASN A 86 0.83 -2.63 -1.46
N ASN A 87 0.56 -3.49 -0.50
CA ASN A 87 -0.22 -3.18 0.70
C ASN A 87 0.60 -3.30 2.00
N ALA A 88 1.68 -4.09 2.03
CA ALA A 88 2.53 -4.20 3.21
C ALA A 88 2.91 -2.82 3.77
N GLY A 89 2.82 -2.68 5.09
CA GLY A 89 3.14 -1.43 5.74
C GLY A 89 3.12 -1.53 7.27
N ILE A 90 3.90 -0.68 7.91
CA ILE A 90 3.98 -0.53 9.36
C ILE A 90 3.79 0.94 9.74
N GLY A 91 3.32 1.16 10.97
CA GLY A 91 3.11 2.49 11.53
C GLY A 91 3.67 2.56 12.94
N ILE A 92 4.88 3.10 13.09
CA ILE A 92 5.53 3.28 14.38
C ILE A 92 5.62 4.79 14.66
N PRO A 93 5.23 5.27 15.83
CA PRO A 93 5.25 6.69 16.15
C PRO A 93 6.67 7.25 16.31
N GLN A 94 6.94 8.38 15.65
CA GLN A 94 8.18 9.17 15.80
C GLN A 94 7.88 10.67 15.79
N ALA A 95 8.52 11.41 16.68
CA ALA A 95 8.47 12.86 16.72
C ALA A 95 9.35 13.47 15.61
N ALA A 96 8.89 14.56 14.99
CA ALA A 96 9.64 15.22 13.92
C ALA A 96 10.92 15.93 14.40
N GLY A 97 10.98 16.31 15.67
CA GLY A 97 12.13 16.99 16.28
C GLY A 97 13.22 16.05 16.80
N GLU A 98 12.99 14.74 16.79
CA GLU A 98 13.95 13.75 17.24
C GLU A 98 14.79 13.19 16.10
N ARG A 99 15.94 12.62 16.42
CA ARG A 99 16.78 11.94 15.42
C ARG A 99 16.04 10.71 14.88
N PRO A 100 16.10 10.46 13.56
CA PRO A 100 15.58 9.22 13.00
C PRO A 100 16.31 8.03 13.64
N ASP A 101 15.54 7.13 14.22
CA ASP A 101 15.99 5.88 14.83
C ASP A 101 15.78 4.68 13.88
N ALA A 102 16.06 3.47 14.36
CA ALA A 102 15.85 2.24 13.61
C ALA A 102 14.38 2.03 13.21
N ASP A 103 13.43 2.47 14.05
CA ASP A 103 12.00 2.38 13.80
C ASP A 103 11.58 3.32 12.64
N ALA A 104 12.09 4.55 12.63
CA ALA A 104 11.86 5.51 11.54
C ALA A 104 12.39 4.97 10.21
N LEU A 105 13.60 4.40 10.21
CA LEU A 105 14.21 3.80 9.02
C LEU A 105 13.41 2.57 8.55
N ALA A 106 12.97 1.71 9.48
CA ALA A 106 12.14 0.55 9.14
C ALA A 106 10.81 0.97 8.51
N VAL A 107 10.15 2.05 8.99
CA VAL A 107 8.92 2.58 8.37
C VAL A 107 9.17 3.03 6.94
N ILE A 108 10.27 3.72 6.66
CA ILE A 108 10.63 4.15 5.30
C ILE A 108 10.94 2.93 4.42
N ASP A 109 11.69 1.99 4.95
CA ASP A 109 12.12 0.81 4.20
C ASP A 109 10.93 -0.08 3.81
N VAL A 110 10.04 -0.39 4.75
CA VAL A 110 8.84 -1.19 4.47
C VAL A 110 7.85 -0.46 3.58
N ASN A 111 7.49 0.80 3.92
CA ASN A 111 6.35 1.48 3.30
C ASN A 111 6.66 2.15 1.95
N LEU A 112 7.93 2.42 1.67
CA LEU A 112 8.37 3.13 0.46
C LEU A 112 9.31 2.29 -0.39
N LEU A 113 10.44 1.83 0.15
CA LEU A 113 11.41 1.06 -0.60
C LEU A 113 10.90 -0.37 -0.88
N GLY A 114 10.14 -0.96 0.03
CA GLY A 114 9.51 -2.27 -0.16
C GLY A 114 8.61 -2.32 -1.40
N PRO A 115 7.61 -1.44 -1.56
CA PRO A 115 6.83 -1.33 -2.80
C PRO A 115 7.66 -1.17 -4.07
N TRP A 116 8.76 -0.42 -4.00
CA TRP A 116 9.66 -0.25 -5.15
C TRP A 116 10.38 -1.55 -5.49
N ARG A 117 10.98 -2.24 -4.51
CA ARG A 117 11.64 -3.55 -4.71
C ARG A 117 10.66 -4.58 -5.30
N VAL A 118 9.48 -4.73 -4.68
CA VAL A 118 8.48 -5.70 -5.14
C VAL A 118 7.98 -5.37 -6.54
N THR A 119 7.77 -4.08 -6.85
CA THR A 119 7.35 -3.67 -8.20
C THR A 119 8.45 -3.94 -9.23
N ALA A 120 9.72 -3.67 -8.89
CA ALA A 120 10.85 -3.95 -9.78
C ALA A 120 10.94 -5.46 -10.11
N ALA A 121 10.83 -6.33 -9.10
CA ALA A 121 10.81 -7.77 -9.31
C ALA A 121 9.59 -8.26 -10.11
N ALA A 122 8.43 -7.62 -9.96
CA ALA A 122 7.20 -7.93 -10.68
C ALA A 122 7.17 -7.42 -12.13
N MET A 123 7.99 -6.42 -12.45
CA MET A 123 7.89 -5.65 -13.69
C MET A 123 7.94 -6.48 -14.98
N PRO A 124 8.81 -7.50 -15.13
CA PRO A 124 8.81 -8.34 -16.33
C PRO A 124 7.45 -9.02 -16.59
N ALA A 125 6.85 -9.61 -15.54
CA ALA A 125 5.57 -10.29 -15.64
C ALA A 125 4.40 -9.31 -15.88
N LEU A 126 4.43 -8.14 -15.22
CA LEU A 126 3.44 -7.08 -15.42
C LEU A 126 3.47 -6.52 -16.84
N ARG A 127 4.66 -6.30 -17.41
CA ARG A 127 4.79 -5.84 -18.81
C ARG A 127 4.27 -6.88 -19.79
N ALA A 128 4.59 -8.16 -19.59
CA ALA A 128 4.12 -9.25 -20.46
C ALA A 128 2.58 -9.34 -20.48
N SER A 129 1.92 -9.13 -19.35
CA SER A 129 0.46 -9.18 -19.24
C SER A 129 -0.24 -7.86 -19.57
N ARG A 130 0.48 -6.74 -19.74
CA ARG A 130 -0.05 -5.37 -19.68
C ARG A 130 -0.86 -5.15 -18.42
N GLY A 131 -0.31 -5.59 -17.31
CA GLY A 131 -0.93 -5.62 -16.00
C GLY A 131 -1.02 -4.27 -15.32
N ARG A 132 -1.15 -4.28 -14.00
CA ARG A 132 -1.21 -3.05 -13.21
C ARG A 132 -0.58 -3.20 -11.84
N VAL A 133 -0.17 -2.06 -11.28
CA VAL A 133 0.26 -1.90 -9.89
C VAL A 133 -0.80 -1.10 -9.13
N VAL A 134 -1.15 -1.55 -7.94
CA VAL A 134 -1.99 -0.86 -6.97
C VAL A 134 -1.15 -0.57 -5.74
N ASN A 135 -0.88 0.70 -5.46
CA ASN A 135 -0.11 1.12 -4.30
C ASN A 135 -1.04 1.63 -3.19
N VAL A 136 -0.93 1.06 -1.99
CA VAL A 136 -1.75 1.45 -0.83
C VAL A 136 -1.02 2.55 -0.06
N ALA A 137 -1.41 3.79 -0.30
CA ALA A 137 -0.95 4.97 0.42
C ALA A 137 -1.72 5.15 1.75
N SER A 138 -2.21 6.34 2.02
CA SER A 138 -3.03 6.69 3.19
C SER A 138 -3.68 8.05 3.00
N GLY A 139 -4.81 8.32 3.63
CA GLY A 139 -5.39 9.65 3.75
C GLY A 139 -4.44 10.67 4.43
N LEU A 140 -3.51 10.20 5.25
CA LEU A 140 -2.50 11.04 5.92
C LEU A 140 -1.49 11.69 4.97
N VAL A 141 -1.47 11.34 3.68
CA VAL A 141 -0.67 12.08 2.68
C VAL A 141 -1.17 13.51 2.47
N HIS A 142 -2.42 13.78 2.84
CA HIS A 142 -3.06 15.09 2.67
C HIS A 142 -3.06 15.94 3.94
N LEU A 143 -2.77 15.35 5.10
CA LEU A 143 -2.80 15.99 6.40
C LEU A 143 -1.52 15.70 7.18
N PRO A 144 -0.88 16.70 7.80
CA PRO A 144 0.19 16.42 8.77
C PRO A 144 -0.43 15.73 9.99
N MET A 145 0.29 14.74 10.54
CA MET A 145 -0.12 14.03 11.74
C MET A 145 1.06 14.04 12.73
N PRO A 146 0.88 14.60 13.93
CA PRO A 146 1.89 14.53 14.98
C PRO A 146 2.28 13.08 15.29
N MET A 147 3.52 12.87 15.64
CA MET A 147 4.08 11.55 15.98
C MET A 147 4.00 10.50 14.83
N ALA A 148 3.73 10.94 13.58
CA ALA A 148 3.65 10.04 12.43
C ALA A 148 4.56 10.48 11.27
N THR A 149 5.68 11.13 11.59
CA THR A 149 6.56 11.78 10.60
C THR A 149 7.08 10.78 9.56
N ALA A 150 7.74 9.70 9.98
CA ALA A 150 8.27 8.69 9.07
C ALA A 150 7.16 8.02 8.27
N TYR A 151 6.00 7.75 8.89
CA TYR A 151 4.84 7.19 8.19
C TYR A 151 4.30 8.15 7.11
N CYS A 152 4.07 9.42 7.45
CA CYS A 152 3.59 10.41 6.48
C CYS A 152 4.59 10.62 5.34
N MET A 153 5.89 10.70 5.65
CA MET A 153 6.95 10.79 4.65
C MET A 153 6.93 9.58 3.71
N SER A 154 6.89 8.36 4.26
CA SER A 154 6.88 7.14 3.46
C SER A 154 5.67 7.06 2.52
N LYS A 155 4.48 7.42 3.03
CA LYS A 155 3.25 7.36 2.21
C LYS A 155 3.16 8.50 1.19
N ARG A 156 3.70 9.69 1.47
CA ARG A 156 3.87 10.76 0.46
C ARG A 156 4.91 10.38 -0.59
N GLY A 157 6.04 9.79 -0.17
CA GLY A 157 7.04 9.24 -1.08
C GLY A 157 6.46 8.16 -2.00
N LEU A 158 5.61 7.27 -1.48
CA LEU A 158 4.92 6.25 -2.28
C LEU A 158 3.98 6.86 -3.33
N VAL A 159 3.33 7.98 -3.04
CA VAL A 159 2.54 8.72 -4.04
C VAL A 159 3.44 9.26 -5.14
N ALA A 160 4.55 9.91 -4.79
CA ALA A 160 5.53 10.41 -5.76
C ALA A 160 6.13 9.28 -6.61
N TYR A 161 6.46 8.15 -5.98
CA TYR A 161 6.89 6.93 -6.68
C TYR A 161 5.82 6.44 -7.67
N SER A 162 4.55 6.41 -7.25
CA SER A 162 3.43 5.99 -8.11
C SER A 162 3.25 6.91 -9.31
N ASP A 163 3.48 8.21 -9.13
CA ASP A 163 3.42 9.19 -10.22
C ASP A 163 4.57 8.99 -11.21
N GLY A 164 5.81 8.81 -10.72
CA GLY A 164 6.97 8.48 -11.55
C GLY A 164 6.75 7.20 -12.35
N LEU A 165 6.36 6.12 -11.68
CA LEU A 165 6.09 4.83 -12.32
C LEU A 165 5.02 4.93 -13.41
N ARG A 166 3.98 5.75 -13.19
CA ARG A 166 2.89 5.97 -14.16
C ARG A 166 3.41 6.67 -15.43
N VAL A 167 4.24 7.70 -15.25
CA VAL A 167 4.83 8.44 -16.36
C VAL A 167 5.82 7.57 -17.14
N GLU A 168 6.73 6.89 -16.46
CA GLU A 168 7.74 6.02 -17.07
C GLU A 168 7.15 4.81 -17.78
N SER A 169 6.01 4.30 -17.27
CA SER A 169 5.32 3.18 -17.90
C SER A 169 4.64 3.54 -19.22
N ALA A 170 4.41 4.80 -19.52
CA ALA A 170 3.82 5.31 -20.76
C ALA A 170 2.56 4.53 -21.21
N GLY A 171 1.75 4.07 -20.26
CA GLY A 171 0.55 3.26 -20.50
C GLY A 171 0.79 1.77 -20.75
N ALA A 172 2.04 1.29 -20.71
CA ALA A 172 2.35 -0.14 -20.84
C ALA A 172 1.77 -0.97 -19.68
N ILE A 173 1.75 -0.40 -18.47
CA ILE A 173 1.05 -0.94 -17.30
C ILE A 173 0.18 0.15 -16.65
N GLY A 174 -0.91 -0.28 -15.96
CA GLY A 174 -1.71 0.62 -15.15
C GLY A 174 -1.09 0.88 -13.79
N VAL A 175 -1.23 2.11 -13.24
CA VAL A 175 -0.81 2.42 -11.86
C VAL A 175 -1.93 3.15 -11.15
N THR A 176 -2.42 2.57 -10.05
CA THR A 176 -3.47 3.13 -9.19
C THR A 176 -2.94 3.35 -7.79
N THR A 177 -3.19 4.52 -7.21
CA THR A 177 -2.91 4.80 -5.80
C THR A 177 -4.21 4.78 -5.01
N VAL A 178 -4.24 4.03 -3.91
CA VAL A 178 -5.40 3.93 -3.01
C VAL A 178 -5.08 4.63 -1.69
N TYR A 179 -6.04 5.40 -1.18
CA TYR A 179 -5.89 6.21 0.03
C TYR A 179 -6.91 5.76 1.09
N PRO A 180 -6.61 4.72 1.88
CA PRO A 180 -7.44 4.37 3.02
C PRO A 180 -7.43 5.49 4.08
N GLY A 181 -8.56 5.69 4.75
CA GLY A 181 -8.65 6.49 5.97
C GLY A 181 -8.19 5.70 7.19
N TYR A 182 -8.70 6.07 8.37
CA TYR A 182 -8.44 5.32 9.59
C TYR A 182 -9.25 4.03 9.60
N ILE A 183 -8.58 2.87 9.67
CA ILE A 183 -9.18 1.54 9.74
C ILE A 183 -8.55 0.81 10.91
N ARG A 184 -9.34 0.22 11.79
CA ARG A 184 -8.86 -0.59 12.92
C ARG A 184 -8.17 -1.84 12.40
N THR A 185 -6.83 -1.82 12.44
CA THR A 185 -5.95 -2.92 11.98
C THR A 185 -4.71 -2.98 12.87
N PRO A 186 -3.94 -4.07 12.86
CA PRO A 186 -2.72 -4.20 13.67
C PRO A 186 -1.67 -3.11 13.45
N ILE A 187 -1.70 -2.39 12.32
CA ILE A 187 -0.78 -1.27 12.04
C ILE A 187 -0.81 -0.18 13.12
N HIS A 188 -1.89 -0.08 13.91
CA HIS A 188 -2.07 0.94 14.95
C HIS A 188 -1.63 0.46 16.35
N GLU A 189 -1.26 -0.81 16.52
CA GLU A 189 -0.91 -1.38 17.83
C GLU A 189 0.33 -0.69 18.44
N ALA A 190 1.36 -0.43 17.64
CA ALA A 190 2.56 0.26 18.11
C ALA A 190 2.25 1.70 18.59
N ALA A 191 1.32 2.40 17.94
CA ALA A 191 0.87 3.71 18.38
C ALA A 191 0.02 3.63 19.65
N ALA A 192 -0.89 2.65 19.72
CA ALA A 192 -1.73 2.43 20.90
C ALA A 192 -0.90 2.07 22.14
N ALA A 193 0.15 1.26 21.99
CA ALA A 193 1.09 0.91 23.07
C ALA A 193 1.84 2.13 23.64
N LYS A 194 2.00 3.20 22.84
CA LYS A 194 2.59 4.49 23.26
C LYS A 194 1.51 5.51 23.68
N GLY A 195 0.26 5.10 23.91
CA GLY A 195 -0.86 5.98 24.30
C GLY A 195 -1.40 6.88 23.17
N LEU A 196 -0.95 6.67 21.94
CA LEU A 196 -1.29 7.48 20.77
C LEU A 196 -2.40 6.79 19.95
N SER A 197 -3.62 6.81 20.45
CA SER A 197 -4.77 6.21 19.75
C SER A 197 -5.53 7.24 18.93
N LEU A 198 -5.90 6.87 17.70
CA LEU A 198 -6.84 7.63 16.86
C LEU A 198 -8.29 7.28 17.14
N GLU A 199 -8.54 6.28 17.98
CA GLU A 199 -9.89 5.81 18.28
C GLU A 199 -10.71 6.90 18.99
N GLY A 200 -11.93 7.12 18.53
CA GLY A 200 -12.79 8.21 19.01
C GLY A 200 -12.40 9.63 18.58
N ARG A 201 -11.23 9.81 17.96
CA ARG A 201 -10.72 11.11 17.49
C ARG A 201 -10.86 11.31 15.97
N VAL A 202 -10.86 10.21 15.22
CA VAL A 202 -11.03 10.20 13.78
C VAL A 202 -12.11 9.17 13.42
N PRO A 203 -13.05 9.48 12.51
CA PRO A 203 -14.02 8.51 12.04
C PRO A 203 -13.33 7.27 11.47
N ALA A 204 -13.67 6.09 12.00
CA ALA A 204 -13.15 4.84 11.49
C ALA A 204 -13.90 4.42 10.22
N GLU A 205 -13.14 4.06 9.19
CA GLU A 205 -13.69 3.40 8.00
C GLU A 205 -13.76 1.88 8.23
N ARG A 206 -14.67 1.23 7.52
CA ARG A 206 -14.83 -0.22 7.64
C ARG A 206 -13.75 -0.94 6.84
N LEU A 207 -13.25 -2.05 7.39
CA LEU A 207 -12.24 -2.89 6.74
C LEU A 207 -12.73 -3.41 5.38
N GLU A 208 -14.00 -3.80 5.30
CA GLU A 208 -14.63 -4.30 4.08
C GLU A 208 -14.69 -3.23 2.97
N ASP A 209 -14.81 -1.95 3.33
CA ASP A 209 -14.80 -0.85 2.35
C ASP A 209 -13.42 -0.67 1.72
N ALA A 210 -12.36 -0.83 2.52
CA ALA A 210 -10.99 -0.84 2.00
C ALA A 210 -10.75 -2.06 1.11
N ALA A 211 -11.15 -3.26 1.54
CA ALA A 211 -11.03 -4.48 0.76
C ALA A 211 -11.75 -4.35 -0.60
N ARG A 212 -13.02 -3.88 -0.60
CA ARG A 212 -13.77 -3.61 -1.83
C ARG A 212 -13.10 -2.57 -2.73
N THR A 213 -12.48 -1.55 -2.14
CA THR A 213 -11.77 -0.51 -2.91
C THR A 213 -10.50 -1.06 -3.55
N LEU A 214 -9.72 -1.89 -2.84
CA LEU A 214 -8.57 -2.57 -3.42
C LEU A 214 -8.99 -3.53 -4.54
N ALA A 215 -10.05 -4.31 -4.34
CA ALA A 215 -10.57 -5.19 -5.39
C ALA A 215 -11.06 -4.39 -6.61
N ARG A 216 -11.70 -3.23 -6.42
CA ARG A 216 -12.07 -2.32 -7.52
C ARG A 216 -10.83 -1.76 -8.23
N ALA A 217 -9.78 -1.37 -7.49
CA ALA A 217 -8.52 -0.91 -8.06
C ALA A 217 -7.83 -2.00 -8.89
N ALA A 218 -7.85 -3.24 -8.39
CA ALA A 218 -7.23 -4.40 -9.02
C ALA A 218 -7.97 -4.88 -10.27
N LEU A 219 -9.29 -5.04 -10.18
CA LEU A 219 -10.10 -5.74 -11.18
C LEU A 219 -10.99 -4.80 -12.03
N GLY A 220 -11.27 -3.59 -11.54
CA GLY A 220 -12.16 -2.64 -12.19
C GLY A 220 -11.50 -1.83 -13.31
N ARG A 221 -12.19 -0.75 -13.74
CA ARG A 221 -11.62 0.20 -14.69
C ARG A 221 -10.41 0.89 -14.09
N PRO A 222 -9.34 1.12 -14.87
CA PRO A 222 -8.17 1.87 -14.39
C PRO A 222 -8.57 3.24 -13.84
N ALA A 223 -8.07 3.55 -12.66
CA ALA A 223 -8.22 4.85 -12.03
C ALA A 223 -6.86 5.30 -11.53
N ARG A 224 -6.57 6.61 -11.60
CA ARG A 224 -5.32 7.16 -11.06
C ARG A 224 -5.30 7.06 -9.53
N ASP A 225 -6.35 7.57 -8.90
CA ASP A 225 -6.47 7.72 -7.46
C ASP A 225 -7.84 7.24 -6.99
N LEU A 226 -7.87 6.46 -5.91
CA LEU A 226 -9.08 5.98 -5.26
C LEU A 226 -9.00 6.17 -3.75
N ALA A 227 -10.03 6.77 -3.15
CA ALA A 227 -10.21 6.73 -1.70
C ALA A 227 -11.24 5.67 -1.32
N THR A 228 -11.20 5.21 -0.08
CA THR A 228 -12.07 4.14 0.43
C THR A 228 -13.53 4.55 0.40
N THR A 229 -13.82 5.84 0.71
CA THR A 229 -15.17 6.39 0.66
C THR A 229 -15.30 7.49 -0.38
N ARG A 230 -16.53 7.72 -0.88
CA ARG A 230 -16.81 8.83 -1.81
C ARG A 230 -16.51 10.19 -1.17
N TRP A 231 -16.83 10.34 0.11
CA TRP A 231 -16.57 11.55 0.87
C TRP A 231 -15.07 11.82 1.03
N ALA A 232 -14.29 10.80 1.35
CA ALA A 232 -12.83 10.93 1.41
C ALA A 232 -12.27 11.38 0.05
N SER A 233 -12.79 10.85 -1.06
CA SER A 233 -12.35 11.27 -2.41
C SER A 233 -12.61 12.76 -2.67
N VAL A 234 -13.75 13.29 -2.23
CA VAL A 234 -14.09 14.72 -2.37
C VAL A 234 -13.22 15.53 -1.40
N ALA A 235 -13.15 15.13 -0.13
CA ALA A 235 -12.37 15.81 0.89
C ALA A 235 -10.88 15.95 0.51
N TYR A 236 -10.26 14.88 0.00
CA TYR A 236 -8.85 14.91 -0.42
C TYR A 236 -8.60 15.82 -1.63
N ARG A 237 -9.57 15.93 -2.56
CA ARG A 237 -9.49 16.90 -3.66
C ARG A 237 -9.58 18.33 -3.15
N LEU A 238 -10.50 18.60 -2.23
CA LEU A 238 -10.69 19.94 -1.65
C LEU A 238 -9.47 20.33 -0.78
N LEU A 239 -8.92 19.40 0.00
CA LEU A 239 -7.72 19.65 0.81
C LEU A 239 -6.50 20.11 -0.03
N ARG A 240 -6.39 19.64 -1.27
CA ARG A 240 -5.35 20.10 -2.20
C ARG A 240 -5.49 21.58 -2.60
N LEU A 241 -6.67 22.16 -2.44
CA LEU A 241 -6.96 23.56 -2.75
C LEU A 241 -6.84 24.46 -1.52
N VAL A 242 -6.79 23.89 -0.32
CA VAL A 242 -6.66 24.65 0.94
C VAL A 242 -5.19 25.06 1.12
N PRO A 243 -4.91 26.35 1.41
CA PRO A 243 -3.56 26.81 1.72
C PRO A 243 -2.96 26.03 2.89
N ALA A 244 -1.73 25.51 2.75
CA ALA A 244 -1.08 24.63 3.72
C ALA A 244 -1.07 25.25 5.15
N ARG A 245 -0.84 26.56 5.27
CA ARG A 245 -0.88 27.30 6.56
C ARG A 245 -2.20 27.13 7.34
N LEU A 246 -3.33 26.99 6.64
CA LEU A 246 -4.64 26.78 7.29
C LEU A 246 -4.80 25.34 7.75
N VAL A 247 -4.30 24.39 6.97
CA VAL A 247 -4.24 22.97 7.34
C VAL A 247 -3.35 22.79 8.58
N ASP A 248 -2.14 23.37 8.55
CA ASP A 248 -1.17 23.28 9.65
C ASP A 248 -1.75 23.89 10.95
N ARG A 249 -2.43 25.04 10.85
CA ARG A 249 -3.09 25.67 12.01
C ARG A 249 -4.22 24.80 12.57
N ALA A 250 -5.08 24.27 11.72
CA ALA A 250 -6.20 23.42 12.15
C ALA A 250 -5.73 22.10 12.76
N VAL A 251 -4.70 21.48 12.19
CA VAL A 251 -4.09 20.26 12.73
C VAL A 251 -3.31 20.58 14.02
N GLY A 252 -2.53 21.67 14.05
CA GLY A 252 -1.78 22.08 15.23
C GLY A 252 -2.63 22.35 16.46
N LEU A 253 -3.84 22.91 16.29
CA LEU A 253 -4.80 23.09 17.39
C LEU A 253 -5.29 21.74 17.94
N ARG A 254 -5.48 20.72 17.09
CA ARG A 254 -5.87 19.38 17.50
C ARG A 254 -4.69 18.53 17.99
N ALA A 255 -3.48 18.82 17.54
CA ALA A 255 -2.27 18.08 17.90
C ALA A 255 -2.00 18.10 19.40
N ARG A 256 -2.25 19.24 20.06
CA ARG A 256 -2.11 19.40 21.52
C ARG A 256 -2.99 18.46 22.33
N SER A 257 -4.10 18.00 21.76
CA SER A 257 -4.97 17.00 22.39
C SER A 257 -4.56 15.56 22.12
N ILE A 258 -3.70 15.32 21.10
CA ILE A 258 -3.25 13.98 20.67
C ILE A 258 -1.91 13.61 21.32
N ALA A 259 -1.02 14.59 21.47
CA ALA A 259 0.30 14.42 22.07
C ALA A 259 0.63 15.68 22.91
N PRO A 260 0.12 15.77 24.16
CA PRO A 260 0.31 16.93 25.00
C PRO A 260 1.78 17.22 25.34
N ASP A 261 2.63 16.18 25.35
CA ASP A 261 4.06 16.26 25.69
C ASP A 261 4.98 16.45 24.46
N ALA A 262 4.43 16.60 23.27
CA ALA A 262 5.20 16.81 22.03
C ALA A 262 5.23 18.28 21.57
N ALA A 263 4.83 19.23 22.42
CA ALA A 263 4.79 20.68 22.14
C ALA A 263 5.93 21.43 22.80
#